data_b690cfb1a8514a2f667965e931a4d0a0
#
_entry.id   b690cfb1a8514a2f667965e931a4d0a0
#
_cell.length_a   1.000
_cell.length_b   1.000
_cell.length_c   1.000
_cell.angle_alpha   90.00
_cell.angle_beta   90.00
_cell.angle_gamma   90.00
#
_symmetry.space_group_name_H-M   'P 1'
#
loop_
_entity.id
_entity.type
_entity.pdbx_description
1 polymer ?
#
loop_
_entity_poly.entity_id
_entity_poly.type
_entity_poly.pdbx_seq_one_letter_code
_entity_poly.pdbx_strand_id
1 'polypeptide(L)'
;MAGSNARQTGPRSAFRVGNLAAMTDLVFLPGLHGDAQTWATVMRALPDGLHATALDLPAVADLDALVDEVAGRVAPGSVVVGHSLGGVVAMHLAERHPSLLAGLVLVTAPVGAEDPESAKARADRAAGLSPEAYEEIALDGMEVVYFGDRGHDPEVRAERLRAARVYGPERFAAHSVAIGARPDRSEFPAQAGVPVLIVGASDDQVVPTEEQRRWAEANGAGSSGAGAGTGANGDAGGPVTYVEIPETGHMLPVEAPDELAGAIVDWLHELSG
;
A
#
# COMPACT_ATOMS: atom_id res chain seq x y z
N MET A 1 -25.22 -43.33 23.02
CA MET A 1 -23.94 -43.33 22.29
C MET A 1 -23.76 -41.97 21.68
N ALA A 2 -22.96 -41.12 22.32
CA ALA A 2 -22.68 -39.78 21.88
C ALA A 2 -21.33 -39.79 21.15
N GLY A 3 -21.34 -39.54 19.85
CA GLY A 3 -20.14 -39.45 19.03
C GLY A 3 -19.50 -38.06 19.18
N SER A 4 -18.36 -38.00 19.82
CA SER A 4 -17.51 -36.84 19.97
C SER A 4 -16.81 -36.57 18.62
N ASN A 5 -17.15 -35.46 17.95
CA ASN A 5 -16.46 -34.96 16.77
C ASN A 5 -15.31 -34.06 17.23
N ALA A 6 -14.14 -34.64 17.47
CA ALA A 6 -12.92 -33.90 17.73
C ALA A 6 -12.42 -33.24 16.41
N ARG A 7 -12.53 -31.92 16.31
CA ARG A 7 -11.85 -31.13 15.26
C ARG A 7 -10.35 -31.23 15.47
N GLN A 8 -9.65 -31.86 14.54
CA GLN A 8 -8.19 -31.86 14.50
C GLN A 8 -7.72 -30.44 14.14
N THR A 9 -7.24 -29.72 15.14
CA THR A 9 -6.43 -28.52 14.93
C THR A 9 -5.00 -28.97 14.60
N GLY A 10 -4.63 -28.94 13.34
CA GLY A 10 -3.24 -29.13 12.90
C GLY A 10 -2.34 -28.03 13.50
N PRO A 11 -1.04 -28.30 13.71
CA PRO A 11 -0.14 -27.33 14.30
C PRO A 11 0.00 -26.14 13.35
N ARG A 12 -0.46 -24.96 13.79
CA ARG A 12 -0.16 -23.68 13.15
C ARG A 12 1.35 -23.48 13.23
N SER A 13 1.97 -23.31 12.05
CA SER A 13 3.38 -22.98 11.92
C SER A 13 3.68 -21.72 12.72
N ALA A 14 4.44 -21.86 13.82
CA ALA A 14 5.01 -20.73 14.53
C ALA A 14 6.03 -20.08 13.58
N PHE A 15 5.75 -18.89 13.10
CA PHE A 15 6.65 -18.09 12.31
C PHE A 15 7.94 -17.86 13.11
N ARG A 16 9.05 -18.48 12.69
CA ARG A 16 10.37 -18.20 13.27
C ARG A 16 10.87 -16.91 12.61
N VAL A 17 10.84 -15.83 13.37
CA VAL A 17 11.49 -14.55 13.05
C VAL A 17 13.00 -14.77 13.16
N GLY A 18 13.59 -15.34 12.14
CA GLY A 18 15.02 -15.57 12.07
C GLY A 18 15.50 -15.37 10.65
N ASN A 19 16.22 -14.27 10.39
CA ASN A 19 16.85 -13.94 9.12
C ASN A 19 15.91 -13.47 7.99
N LEU A 20 14.86 -12.68 8.31
CA LEU A 20 13.97 -12.09 7.28
C LEU A 20 14.74 -11.18 6.31
N ALA A 21 15.69 -10.38 6.79
CA ALA A 21 16.40 -9.39 5.98
C ALA A 21 17.31 -9.98 4.88
N ALA A 22 17.70 -11.24 4.98
CA ALA A 22 18.70 -11.81 4.07
C ALA A 22 18.12 -12.51 2.82
N MET A 23 16.79 -12.72 2.73
CA MET A 23 16.13 -13.47 1.65
C MET A 23 14.70 -13.02 1.35
N THR A 24 14.30 -11.81 1.75
CA THR A 24 12.93 -11.33 1.56
C THR A 24 12.85 -10.47 0.29
N ASP A 25 12.03 -10.90 -0.65
CA ASP A 25 11.71 -10.10 -1.84
C ASP A 25 10.73 -8.99 -1.45
N LEU A 26 11.08 -7.74 -1.77
CA LEU A 26 10.19 -6.59 -1.66
C LEU A 26 9.43 -6.40 -2.98
N VAL A 27 8.11 -6.41 -2.93
CA VAL A 27 7.26 -6.19 -4.10
C VAL A 27 6.48 -4.90 -3.94
N PHE A 28 6.74 -3.93 -4.82
CA PHE A 28 6.17 -2.59 -4.77
C PHE A 28 4.99 -2.44 -5.72
N LEU A 29 3.87 -1.94 -5.21
CA LEU A 29 2.62 -1.70 -5.95
C LEU A 29 2.29 -0.20 -5.98
N PRO A 30 2.18 0.43 -7.17
CA PRO A 30 1.94 1.86 -7.29
C PRO A 30 0.48 2.24 -7.02
N GLY A 31 0.26 3.54 -6.78
CA GLY A 31 -1.06 4.14 -6.70
C GLY A 31 -1.68 4.46 -8.07
N LEU A 32 -2.86 5.13 -8.05
CA LEU A 32 -3.48 5.68 -9.26
C LEU A 32 -2.52 6.64 -9.97
N HIS A 33 -2.54 6.62 -11.31
CA HIS A 33 -1.67 7.37 -12.20
C HIS A 33 -0.18 7.06 -12.09
N GLY A 34 0.20 6.08 -11.26
CA GLY A 34 1.58 5.63 -11.07
C GLY A 34 1.89 4.37 -11.84
N ASP A 35 3.16 4.17 -12.13
CA ASP A 35 3.72 2.95 -12.71
C ASP A 35 4.86 2.42 -11.82
N ALA A 36 5.47 1.31 -12.21
CA ALA A 36 6.60 0.72 -11.50
C ALA A 36 7.76 1.72 -11.30
N GLN A 37 7.93 2.68 -12.22
CA GLN A 37 8.98 3.70 -12.15
C GLN A 37 8.80 4.66 -10.97
N THR A 38 7.57 4.83 -10.46
CA THR A 38 7.30 5.63 -9.25
C THR A 38 8.15 5.20 -8.05
N TRP A 39 8.52 3.93 -7.99
CA TRP A 39 9.31 3.34 -6.91
C TRP A 39 10.83 3.36 -7.14
N ALA A 40 11.29 3.82 -8.32
CA ALA A 40 12.70 3.69 -8.70
C ALA A 40 13.67 4.39 -7.74
N THR A 41 13.30 5.53 -7.15
CA THR A 41 14.15 6.26 -6.19
C THR A 41 14.16 5.57 -4.83
N VAL A 42 13.00 5.13 -4.34
CA VAL A 42 12.90 4.34 -3.10
C VAL A 42 13.74 3.06 -3.21
N MET A 43 13.62 2.32 -4.32
CA MET A 43 14.37 1.08 -4.53
C MET A 43 15.88 1.31 -4.60
N ARG A 44 16.34 2.45 -5.14
CA ARG A 44 17.77 2.83 -5.14
C ARG A 44 18.32 3.19 -3.77
N ALA A 45 17.45 3.67 -2.87
CA ALA A 45 17.80 4.02 -1.50
C ALA A 45 17.86 2.80 -0.56
N LEU A 46 17.36 1.64 -1.01
CA LEU A 46 17.46 0.40 -0.23
C LEU A 46 18.92 -0.09 -0.16
N PRO A 47 19.34 -0.68 0.95
CA PRO A 47 20.69 -1.25 1.08
C PRO A 47 20.92 -2.43 0.11
N ASP A 48 22.19 -2.61 -0.29
CA ASP A 48 22.63 -3.74 -1.08
C ASP A 48 22.24 -5.06 -0.41
N GLY A 49 21.71 -6.00 -1.21
CA GLY A 49 21.33 -7.33 -0.75
C GLY A 49 19.83 -7.51 -0.50
N LEU A 50 19.02 -6.45 -0.52
CA LEU A 50 17.57 -6.56 -0.60
C LEU A 50 17.12 -6.69 -2.06
N HIS A 51 16.37 -7.74 -2.38
CA HIS A 51 15.73 -7.88 -3.68
C HIS A 51 14.45 -7.07 -3.72
N ALA A 52 14.34 -6.12 -4.66
CA ALA A 52 13.20 -5.25 -4.80
C ALA A 52 12.69 -5.25 -6.25
N THR A 53 11.38 -5.44 -6.42
CA THR A 53 10.71 -5.42 -7.73
C THR A 53 9.46 -4.56 -7.64
N ALA A 54 9.30 -3.63 -8.57
CA ALA A 54 8.07 -2.86 -8.71
C ALA A 54 7.21 -3.44 -9.84
N LEU A 55 5.92 -3.59 -9.59
CA LEU A 55 4.96 -4.17 -10.54
C LEU A 55 4.02 -3.10 -11.07
N ASP A 56 3.78 -3.09 -12.37
CA ASP A 56 2.63 -2.38 -12.92
C ASP A 56 1.35 -3.15 -12.64
N LEU A 57 0.33 -2.46 -12.17
CA LEU A 57 -1.00 -3.03 -11.98
C LEU A 57 -1.70 -3.16 -13.35
N PRO A 58 -2.24 -4.34 -13.72
CA PRO A 58 -2.94 -4.53 -14.98
C PRO A 58 -4.27 -3.77 -15.02
N ALA A 59 -4.80 -3.47 -16.23
CA ALA A 59 -6.05 -2.75 -16.42
C ALA A 59 -7.28 -3.65 -16.12
N VAL A 60 -7.49 -4.00 -14.86
CA VAL A 60 -8.56 -4.89 -14.40
C VAL A 60 -9.46 -4.12 -13.42
N ALA A 61 -10.77 -4.08 -13.70
CA ALA A 61 -11.75 -3.33 -12.92
C ALA A 61 -12.31 -4.12 -11.72
N ASP A 62 -12.34 -5.44 -11.82
CA ASP A 62 -12.73 -6.31 -10.73
C ASP A 62 -11.55 -6.47 -9.74
N LEU A 63 -11.75 -6.11 -8.48
CA LEU A 63 -10.68 -6.09 -7.48
C LEU A 63 -10.15 -7.49 -7.18
N ASP A 64 -11.01 -8.52 -7.16
CA ASP A 64 -10.61 -9.90 -6.94
C ASP A 64 -9.73 -10.40 -8.09
N ALA A 65 -10.14 -10.16 -9.32
CA ALA A 65 -9.39 -10.54 -10.51
C ALA A 65 -8.05 -9.76 -10.61
N LEU A 66 -8.04 -8.47 -10.27
CA LEU A 66 -6.82 -7.66 -10.21
C LEU A 66 -5.80 -8.27 -9.23
N VAL A 67 -6.27 -8.64 -8.05
CA VAL A 67 -5.43 -9.25 -7.01
C VAL A 67 -4.92 -10.62 -7.43
N ASP A 68 -5.75 -11.45 -8.06
CA ASP A 68 -5.34 -12.79 -8.54
C ASP A 68 -4.26 -12.68 -9.64
N GLU A 69 -4.32 -11.67 -10.52
CA GLU A 69 -3.26 -11.39 -11.50
C GLU A 69 -1.96 -10.92 -10.82
N VAL A 70 -2.06 -10.07 -9.79
CA VAL A 70 -0.89 -9.64 -9.00
C VAL A 70 -0.29 -10.82 -8.23
N ALA A 71 -1.13 -11.68 -7.63
CA ALA A 71 -0.69 -12.87 -6.89
C ALA A 71 0.19 -13.81 -7.73
N GLY A 72 -0.12 -13.94 -9.03
CA GLY A 72 0.69 -14.73 -9.97
C GLY A 72 2.12 -14.20 -10.20
N ARG A 73 2.41 -12.97 -9.73
CA ARG A 73 3.71 -12.27 -9.90
C ARG A 73 4.45 -12.04 -8.58
N VAL A 74 3.87 -12.45 -7.45
CA VAL A 74 4.45 -12.32 -6.10
C VAL A 74 4.96 -13.67 -5.66
N ALA A 75 6.23 -13.74 -5.30
CA ALA A 75 6.84 -14.95 -4.77
C ALA A 75 6.36 -15.23 -3.33
N PRO A 76 6.17 -16.48 -2.92
CA PRO A 76 5.87 -16.81 -1.52
C PRO A 76 6.94 -16.27 -0.56
N GLY A 77 6.52 -15.67 0.54
CA GLY A 77 7.41 -15.08 1.53
C GLY A 77 7.87 -13.67 1.21
N SER A 78 7.22 -12.98 0.26
CA SER A 78 7.50 -11.58 -0.05
C SER A 78 6.94 -10.62 1.01
N VAL A 79 7.59 -9.46 1.14
CA VAL A 79 6.99 -8.27 1.75
C VAL A 79 6.38 -7.42 0.64
N VAL A 80 5.09 -7.16 0.73
CA VAL A 80 4.38 -6.35 -0.28
C VAL A 80 4.23 -4.92 0.23
N VAL A 81 4.71 -3.96 -0.56
CA VAL A 81 4.68 -2.53 -0.27
C VAL A 81 3.68 -1.87 -1.23
N GLY A 82 2.58 -1.36 -0.71
CA GLY A 82 1.53 -0.75 -1.54
C GLY A 82 1.30 0.71 -1.21
N HIS A 83 1.34 1.59 -2.22
CA HIS A 83 0.99 3.00 -2.10
C HIS A 83 -0.44 3.23 -2.58
N SER A 84 -1.26 3.92 -1.78
CA SER A 84 -2.62 4.33 -2.17
C SER A 84 -3.44 3.14 -2.72
N LEU A 85 -3.86 3.13 -3.99
CA LEU A 85 -4.48 1.98 -4.65
C LEU A 85 -3.66 0.69 -4.49
N GLY A 86 -2.33 0.78 -4.63
CA GLY A 86 -1.44 -0.36 -4.41
C GLY A 86 -1.56 -0.93 -2.99
N GLY A 87 -1.84 -0.09 -1.99
CA GLY A 87 -2.12 -0.52 -0.62
C GLY A 87 -3.47 -1.24 -0.50
N VAL A 88 -4.50 -0.77 -1.22
CA VAL A 88 -5.78 -1.49 -1.31
C VAL A 88 -5.59 -2.88 -1.91
N VAL A 89 -4.83 -2.98 -3.01
CA VAL A 89 -4.49 -4.26 -3.65
C VAL A 89 -3.67 -5.14 -2.71
N ALA A 90 -2.69 -4.58 -1.99
CA ALA A 90 -1.84 -5.32 -1.06
C ALA A 90 -2.63 -5.90 0.13
N MET A 91 -3.56 -5.14 0.71
CA MET A 91 -4.46 -5.64 1.76
C MET A 91 -5.36 -6.77 1.25
N HIS A 92 -5.91 -6.60 0.04
CA HIS A 92 -6.76 -7.61 -0.56
C HIS A 92 -5.99 -8.89 -0.94
N LEU A 93 -4.73 -8.73 -1.38
CA LEU A 93 -3.80 -9.83 -1.63
C LEU A 93 -3.50 -10.59 -0.33
N ALA A 94 -3.24 -9.89 0.78
CA ALA A 94 -2.97 -10.52 2.06
C ALA A 94 -4.16 -11.32 2.58
N GLU A 95 -5.38 -10.88 2.34
CA GLU A 95 -6.61 -11.57 2.71
C GLU A 95 -6.85 -12.83 1.86
N ARG A 96 -6.69 -12.73 0.53
CA ARG A 96 -6.98 -13.82 -0.40
C ARG A 96 -5.85 -14.85 -0.52
N HIS A 97 -4.62 -14.38 -0.44
CA HIS A 97 -3.39 -15.18 -0.64
C HIS A 97 -2.40 -15.02 0.51
N PRO A 98 -2.80 -15.27 1.78
CA PRO A 98 -1.96 -14.99 2.96
C PRO A 98 -0.63 -15.74 2.95
N SER A 99 -0.53 -16.87 2.26
CA SER A 99 0.72 -17.64 2.17
C SER A 99 1.81 -16.99 1.31
N LEU A 100 1.47 -15.97 0.53
CA LEU A 100 2.44 -15.24 -0.29
C LEU A 100 3.21 -14.19 0.52
N LEU A 101 2.63 -13.69 1.63
CA LEU A 101 3.20 -12.56 2.36
C LEU A 101 3.99 -13.00 3.59
N ALA A 102 5.18 -12.39 3.75
CA ALA A 102 5.95 -12.39 5.00
C ALA A 102 5.72 -11.10 5.81
N GLY A 103 5.23 -10.05 5.15
CA GLY A 103 4.90 -8.77 5.75
C GLY A 103 4.18 -7.85 4.78
N LEU A 104 3.59 -6.78 5.32
CA LEU A 104 2.80 -5.82 4.56
C LEU A 104 3.21 -4.39 4.92
N VAL A 105 3.48 -3.56 3.92
CA VAL A 105 3.75 -2.12 4.10
C VAL A 105 2.67 -1.33 3.36
N LEU A 106 1.97 -0.49 4.10
CA LEU A 106 0.87 0.35 3.61
C LEU A 106 1.30 1.81 3.64
N VAL A 107 1.50 2.39 2.46
CA VAL A 107 1.97 3.77 2.29
C VAL A 107 0.79 4.63 1.87
N THR A 108 0.37 5.55 2.74
CA THR A 108 -0.75 6.49 2.50
C THR A 108 -1.98 5.78 1.87
N ALA A 109 -2.31 4.60 2.38
CA ALA A 109 -3.34 3.74 1.80
C ALA A 109 -4.72 3.99 2.44
N PRO A 110 -5.80 4.15 1.66
CA PRO A 110 -7.16 4.23 2.21
C PRO A 110 -7.63 2.86 2.70
N VAL A 111 -8.18 2.82 3.91
CA VAL A 111 -8.59 1.57 4.57
C VAL A 111 -10.11 1.37 4.62
N GLY A 112 -10.87 2.46 4.74
CA GLY A 112 -12.33 2.42 4.74
C GLY A 112 -12.91 2.13 3.36
N ALA A 113 -14.16 1.64 3.32
CA ALA A 113 -14.94 1.58 2.08
C ALA A 113 -15.13 2.99 1.52
N GLU A 114 -15.22 3.10 0.21
CA GLU A 114 -15.62 4.37 -0.41
C GLU A 114 -17.16 4.52 -0.34
N ASP A 115 -17.61 5.75 -0.14
CA ASP A 115 -19.03 6.09 -0.25
C ASP A 115 -19.54 5.74 -1.67
N PRO A 116 -20.70 5.07 -1.81
CA PRO A 116 -21.20 4.61 -3.10
C PRO A 116 -21.43 5.72 -4.16
N GLU A 117 -21.82 6.94 -3.74
CA GLU A 117 -22.00 8.07 -4.66
C GLU A 117 -20.63 8.56 -5.17
N SER A 118 -19.66 8.64 -4.28
CA SER A 118 -18.27 8.99 -4.61
C SER A 118 -17.61 7.95 -5.53
N ALA A 119 -17.80 6.65 -5.25
CA ALA A 119 -17.33 5.56 -6.09
C ALA A 119 -17.92 5.62 -7.49
N LYS A 120 -19.25 5.89 -7.58
CA LYS A 120 -19.92 6.05 -8.87
C LYS A 120 -19.41 7.29 -9.62
N ALA A 121 -19.28 8.43 -8.96
CA ALA A 121 -18.79 9.67 -9.58
C ALA A 121 -17.35 9.50 -10.11
N ARG A 122 -16.49 8.76 -9.38
CA ARG A 122 -15.15 8.39 -9.81
C ARG A 122 -15.17 7.53 -11.07
N ALA A 123 -16.01 6.50 -11.10
CA ALA A 123 -16.14 5.61 -12.25
C ALA A 123 -16.67 6.34 -13.48
N ASP A 124 -17.70 7.19 -13.31
CA ASP A 124 -18.28 8.00 -14.38
C ASP A 124 -17.26 9.01 -14.95
N ARG A 125 -16.46 9.67 -14.07
CA ARG A 125 -15.38 10.60 -14.50
C ARG A 125 -14.29 9.91 -15.30
N ALA A 126 -14.00 8.65 -14.99
CA ALA A 126 -12.94 7.88 -15.62
C ALA A 126 -13.38 7.20 -16.93
N ALA A 127 -14.68 7.10 -17.19
CA ALA A 127 -15.20 6.35 -18.33
C ALA A 127 -15.01 7.09 -19.66
N GLY A 128 -14.50 6.38 -20.67
CA GLY A 128 -14.49 6.86 -22.05
C GLY A 128 -13.59 8.06 -22.34
N LEU A 129 -12.58 8.30 -21.51
CA LEU A 129 -11.63 9.39 -21.68
C LEU A 129 -10.73 9.18 -22.92
N SER A 130 -10.46 10.26 -23.66
CA SER A 130 -9.35 10.28 -24.60
C SER A 130 -8.01 10.35 -23.82
N PRO A 131 -6.87 10.00 -24.45
CA PRO A 131 -5.57 10.18 -23.83
C PRO A 131 -5.31 11.61 -23.34
N GLU A 132 -5.70 12.62 -24.12
CA GLU A 132 -5.50 14.03 -23.80
C GLU A 132 -6.36 14.45 -22.58
N ALA A 133 -7.65 14.06 -22.56
CA ALA A 133 -8.54 14.35 -21.43
C ALA A 133 -8.05 13.65 -20.15
N TYR A 134 -7.48 12.46 -20.28
CA TYR A 134 -6.88 11.76 -19.14
C TYR A 134 -5.59 12.47 -18.64
N GLU A 135 -4.73 12.96 -19.54
CA GLU A 135 -3.54 13.74 -19.15
C GLU A 135 -3.92 14.99 -18.35
N GLU A 136 -5.01 15.69 -18.74
CA GLU A 136 -5.55 16.82 -17.98
C GLU A 136 -5.98 16.39 -16.55
N ILE A 137 -6.72 15.28 -16.42
CA ILE A 137 -7.13 14.73 -15.12
C ILE A 137 -5.91 14.33 -14.26
N ALA A 138 -4.88 13.76 -14.86
CA ALA A 138 -3.69 13.35 -14.14
C ALA A 138 -2.89 14.52 -13.58
N LEU A 139 -3.00 15.71 -14.18
CA LEU A 139 -2.39 16.96 -13.73
C LEU A 139 -3.31 17.81 -12.84
N ASP A 140 -4.61 17.49 -12.82
CA ASP A 140 -5.58 18.15 -11.96
C ASP A 140 -5.37 17.75 -10.50
N GLY A 141 -5.48 18.71 -9.58
CA GLY A 141 -5.37 18.46 -8.13
C GLY A 141 -3.96 18.10 -7.64
N MET A 142 -2.90 18.35 -8.41
CA MET A 142 -1.54 18.09 -7.94
C MET A 142 -1.20 18.88 -6.66
N GLU A 143 -1.78 20.05 -6.45
CA GLU A 143 -1.65 20.85 -5.22
C GLU A 143 -2.25 20.17 -3.98
N VAL A 144 -3.20 19.25 -4.17
CA VAL A 144 -3.81 18.44 -3.09
C VAL A 144 -3.01 17.18 -2.82
N VAL A 145 -2.32 16.68 -3.85
CA VAL A 145 -1.61 15.40 -3.82
C VAL A 145 -0.19 15.54 -3.27
N TYR A 146 0.45 16.70 -3.50
CA TYR A 146 1.82 16.99 -3.04
C TYR A 146 1.85 18.01 -1.91
N PHE A 147 2.87 17.93 -1.07
CA PHE A 147 3.11 18.88 0.03
C PHE A 147 3.55 20.25 -0.50
N GLY A 148 3.02 21.32 0.10
CA GLY A 148 3.40 22.68 -0.21
C GLY A 148 3.26 23.04 -1.70
N ASP A 149 4.30 23.64 -2.27
CA ASP A 149 4.30 24.09 -3.67
C ASP A 149 4.82 23.02 -4.65
N ARG A 150 5.14 21.80 -4.19
CA ARG A 150 5.73 20.75 -5.05
C ARG A 150 4.83 20.36 -6.23
N GLY A 151 3.51 20.44 -6.08
CA GLY A 151 2.56 20.22 -7.18
C GLY A 151 2.70 21.20 -8.35
N HIS A 152 3.36 22.35 -8.14
CA HIS A 152 3.66 23.35 -9.15
C HIS A 152 5.06 23.20 -9.79
N ASP A 153 5.92 22.33 -9.23
CA ASP A 153 7.26 22.08 -9.76
C ASP A 153 7.18 21.51 -11.20
N PRO A 154 7.84 22.15 -12.18
CA PRO A 154 7.81 21.68 -13.58
C PRO A 154 8.36 20.26 -13.77
N GLU A 155 9.36 19.83 -12.98
CA GLU A 155 9.97 18.51 -13.09
C GLU A 155 9.01 17.45 -12.52
N VAL A 156 8.37 17.73 -11.38
CA VAL A 156 7.34 16.87 -10.77
C VAL A 156 6.14 16.72 -11.71
N ARG A 157 5.69 17.81 -12.32
CA ARG A 157 4.59 17.78 -13.30
C ARG A 157 4.96 17.03 -14.57
N ALA A 158 6.18 17.18 -15.07
CA ALA A 158 6.65 16.45 -16.24
C ALA A 158 6.72 14.93 -15.97
N GLU A 159 7.21 14.53 -14.79
CA GLU A 159 7.25 13.11 -14.41
C GLU A 159 5.83 12.56 -14.19
N ARG A 160 4.93 13.32 -13.58
CA ARG A 160 3.51 12.93 -13.46
C ARG A 160 2.87 12.69 -14.83
N LEU A 161 3.13 13.57 -15.79
CA LEU A 161 2.64 13.44 -17.15
C LEU A 161 3.24 12.23 -17.88
N ARG A 162 4.55 11.98 -17.70
CA ARG A 162 5.20 10.78 -18.21
C ARG A 162 4.52 9.51 -17.68
N ALA A 163 4.34 9.43 -16.36
CA ALA A 163 3.69 8.30 -15.71
C ALA A 163 2.24 8.12 -16.22
N ALA A 164 1.48 9.21 -16.34
CA ALA A 164 0.12 9.20 -16.87
C ALA A 164 0.04 8.62 -18.30
N ARG A 165 0.97 8.99 -19.17
CA ARG A 165 1.03 8.45 -20.55
C ARG A 165 1.29 6.97 -20.60
N VAL A 166 2.12 6.45 -19.70
CA VAL A 166 2.38 5.00 -19.56
C VAL A 166 1.16 4.29 -18.94
N TYR A 167 0.53 4.92 -17.98
CA TYR A 167 -0.63 4.38 -17.28
C TYR A 167 -1.86 4.27 -18.20
N GLY A 168 -2.22 5.34 -18.85
CA GLY A 168 -3.28 5.43 -19.84
C GLY A 168 -4.70 5.47 -19.27
N PRO A 169 -5.67 5.94 -20.10
CA PRO A 169 -7.06 6.11 -19.67
C PRO A 169 -7.78 4.79 -19.41
N GLU A 170 -7.42 3.70 -20.08
CA GLU A 170 -8.04 2.40 -19.87
C GLU A 170 -7.73 1.85 -18.47
N ARG A 171 -6.45 1.95 -18.05
CA ARG A 171 -6.04 1.54 -16.71
C ARG A 171 -6.66 2.44 -15.65
N PHE A 172 -6.75 3.75 -15.91
CA PHE A 172 -7.42 4.69 -15.03
C PHE A 172 -8.90 4.35 -14.83
N ALA A 173 -9.63 4.04 -15.90
CA ALA A 173 -11.02 3.64 -15.82
C ALA A 173 -11.21 2.35 -15.01
N ALA A 174 -10.41 1.30 -15.31
CA ALA A 174 -10.46 0.05 -14.59
C ALA A 174 -10.15 0.21 -13.09
N HIS A 175 -9.08 0.90 -12.76
CA HIS A 175 -8.66 1.10 -11.37
C HIS A 175 -9.58 2.05 -10.59
N SER A 176 -10.25 2.99 -11.26
CA SER A 176 -11.27 3.84 -10.65
C SER A 176 -12.47 3.01 -10.16
N VAL A 177 -12.86 1.98 -10.91
CA VAL A 177 -13.88 1.02 -10.49
C VAL A 177 -13.36 0.14 -9.35
N ALA A 178 -12.16 -0.44 -9.51
CA ALA A 178 -11.59 -1.35 -8.51
C ALA A 178 -11.43 -0.69 -7.13
N ILE A 179 -10.89 0.55 -7.08
CA ILE A 179 -10.72 1.27 -5.80
C ILE A 179 -12.07 1.69 -5.21
N GLY A 180 -13.04 2.03 -6.04
CA GLY A 180 -14.40 2.36 -5.59
C GLY A 180 -15.15 1.17 -5.00
N ALA A 181 -14.80 -0.05 -5.40
CA ALA A 181 -15.39 -1.29 -4.90
C ALA A 181 -14.69 -1.85 -3.64
N ARG A 182 -13.64 -1.16 -3.12
CA ARG A 182 -12.90 -1.66 -1.96
C ARG A 182 -13.80 -1.83 -0.74
N PRO A 183 -13.72 -2.98 -0.04
CA PRO A 183 -14.44 -3.16 1.22
C PRO A 183 -13.79 -2.34 2.34
N ASP A 184 -14.50 -2.16 3.43
CA ASP A 184 -13.95 -1.60 4.67
C ASP A 184 -12.94 -2.60 5.28
N ARG A 185 -11.71 -2.12 5.45
CA ARG A 185 -10.60 -2.86 6.06
C ARG A 185 -9.97 -2.13 7.24
N SER A 186 -10.75 -1.28 7.90
CA SER A 186 -10.26 -0.51 9.04
C SER A 186 -9.71 -1.36 10.21
N GLU A 187 -10.16 -2.61 10.33
CA GLU A 187 -9.68 -3.57 11.33
C GLU A 187 -8.67 -4.61 10.78
N PHE A 188 -8.38 -4.56 9.47
CA PHE A 188 -7.60 -5.60 8.79
C PHE A 188 -6.15 -5.71 9.26
N PRO A 189 -5.37 -4.64 9.54
CA PRO A 189 -3.96 -4.78 9.93
C PRO A 189 -3.75 -5.66 11.15
N ALA A 190 -4.61 -5.53 12.16
CA ALA A 190 -4.58 -6.40 13.33
C ALA A 190 -4.92 -7.87 13.01
N GLN A 191 -5.55 -8.13 11.87
CA GLN A 191 -6.01 -9.46 11.43
C GLN A 191 -5.17 -10.04 10.31
N ALA A 192 -4.20 -9.28 9.77
CA ALA A 192 -3.42 -9.67 8.58
C ALA A 192 -2.63 -10.99 8.74
N GLY A 193 -2.36 -11.42 9.97
CA GLY A 193 -1.58 -12.63 10.26
C GLY A 193 -0.09 -12.53 9.93
N VAL A 194 0.37 -11.37 9.49
CA VAL A 194 1.76 -11.00 9.20
C VAL A 194 2.06 -9.64 9.81
N PRO A 195 3.34 -9.29 10.06
CA PRO A 195 3.71 -7.94 10.47
C PRO A 195 3.25 -6.89 9.47
N VAL A 196 2.75 -5.74 9.97
CA VAL A 196 2.28 -4.63 9.15
C VAL A 196 2.98 -3.34 9.53
N LEU A 197 3.58 -2.67 8.54
CA LEU A 197 4.04 -1.29 8.66
C LEU A 197 3.06 -0.36 7.95
N ILE A 198 2.58 0.66 8.65
CA ILE A 198 1.78 1.74 8.10
C ILE A 198 2.67 2.98 8.03
N VAL A 199 2.84 3.54 6.85
CA VAL A 199 3.60 4.78 6.64
C VAL A 199 2.64 5.88 6.22
N GLY A 200 2.46 6.86 7.09
CA GLY A 200 1.64 8.04 6.87
C GLY A 200 2.47 9.25 6.43
N ALA A 201 1.80 10.22 5.85
CA ALA A 201 2.35 11.52 5.48
C ALA A 201 1.72 12.62 6.35
N SER A 202 2.51 13.59 6.82
CA SER A 202 2.02 14.61 7.78
C SER A 202 0.94 15.53 7.23
N ASP A 203 0.87 15.68 5.92
CA ASP A 203 0.00 16.63 5.23
C ASP A 203 -0.79 15.97 4.07
N ASP A 204 -1.13 14.69 4.20
CA ASP A 204 -1.94 13.97 3.20
C ASP A 204 -3.39 14.50 3.21
N GLN A 205 -3.78 15.12 2.09
CA GLN A 205 -5.14 15.64 1.89
C GLN A 205 -6.03 14.67 1.11
N VAL A 206 -5.47 13.58 0.57
CA VAL A 206 -6.21 12.54 -0.16
C VAL A 206 -6.70 11.44 0.79
N VAL A 207 -5.80 10.96 1.65
CA VAL A 207 -6.12 10.09 2.79
C VAL A 207 -5.70 10.86 4.04
N PRO A 208 -6.63 11.54 4.72
CA PRO A 208 -6.30 12.48 5.79
C PRO A 208 -5.40 11.84 6.87
N THR A 209 -4.32 12.53 7.22
CA THR A 209 -3.32 12.05 8.21
C THR A 209 -3.96 11.61 9.51
N GLU A 210 -4.95 12.37 10.02
CA GLU A 210 -5.68 12.03 11.23
C GLU A 210 -6.48 10.71 11.12
N GLU A 211 -6.93 10.36 9.92
CA GLU A 211 -7.58 9.09 9.67
C GLU A 211 -6.58 7.95 9.68
N GLN A 212 -5.41 8.14 9.07
CA GLN A 212 -4.31 7.18 9.10
C GLN A 212 -3.83 6.91 10.52
N ARG A 213 -3.66 7.95 11.34
CA ARG A 213 -3.28 7.82 12.76
C ARG A 213 -4.33 7.05 13.56
N ARG A 214 -5.61 7.45 13.48
CA ARG A 214 -6.70 6.78 14.18
C ARG A 214 -6.80 5.31 13.81
N TRP A 215 -6.62 5.02 12.53
CA TRP A 215 -6.63 3.63 12.06
C TRP A 215 -5.44 2.83 12.59
N ALA A 216 -4.25 3.39 12.57
CA ALA A 216 -3.06 2.74 13.13
C ALA A 216 -3.23 2.47 14.63
N GLU A 217 -3.71 3.44 15.40
CA GLU A 217 -3.99 3.30 16.83
C GLU A 217 -5.05 2.22 17.12
N ALA A 218 -6.14 2.20 16.35
CA ALA A 218 -7.21 1.20 16.50
C ALA A 218 -6.72 -0.23 16.23
N ASN A 219 -5.67 -0.38 15.42
CA ASN A 219 -5.04 -1.66 15.12
C ASN A 219 -3.82 -1.97 16.01
N GLY A 220 -3.61 -1.20 17.09
CA GLY A 220 -2.64 -1.50 18.13
C GLY A 220 -1.24 -0.93 17.85
N ALA A 221 -1.07 -0.07 16.84
CA ALA A 221 0.16 0.69 16.72
C ALA A 221 0.25 1.68 17.89
N GLY A 222 1.35 1.65 18.63
CA GLY A 222 1.57 2.60 19.74
C GLY A 222 1.64 4.04 19.23
N SER A 223 1.06 5.00 19.96
CA SER A 223 1.19 6.42 19.68
C SER A 223 2.62 6.89 20.00
N SER A 224 3.50 6.95 19.01
CA SER A 224 4.79 7.59 19.15
C SER A 224 5.01 8.55 17.99
N GLY A 225 5.09 9.84 18.34
CA GLY A 225 5.60 10.84 17.42
C GLY A 225 7.06 10.51 17.08
N ALA A 226 7.43 10.60 15.79
CA ALA A 226 8.78 10.44 15.24
C ALA A 226 9.62 9.34 15.93
N GLY A 227 9.11 8.08 15.89
CA GLY A 227 9.78 6.92 16.44
C GLY A 227 8.82 5.74 16.45
N ALA A 228 9.24 4.61 15.96
CA ALA A 228 8.42 3.40 15.83
C ALA A 228 7.82 2.96 17.17
N GLY A 229 6.47 2.93 17.24
CA GLY A 229 5.75 2.27 18.33
C GLY A 229 5.33 0.88 17.89
N THR A 230 5.91 -0.15 18.49
CA THR A 230 5.48 -1.54 18.26
C THR A 230 4.39 -1.91 19.24
N GLY A 231 3.16 -2.06 18.77
CA GLY A 231 2.05 -2.64 19.52
C GLY A 231 2.01 -4.15 19.31
N ALA A 232 2.16 -4.92 20.39
CA ALA A 232 1.95 -6.36 20.35
C ALA A 232 0.46 -6.66 20.57
N ASN A 233 -0.25 -7.01 19.49
CA ASN A 233 -1.61 -7.51 19.61
C ASN A 233 -1.62 -9.02 19.83
N GLY A 234 -2.33 -9.41 20.92
CA GLY A 234 -2.44 -10.79 21.35
C GLY A 234 -3.24 -11.68 20.39
N ASP A 235 -2.77 -12.87 20.25
CA ASP A 235 -3.42 -14.12 19.81
C ASP A 235 -3.75 -14.39 18.33
N ALA A 236 -3.74 -13.49 17.35
CA ALA A 236 -4.04 -13.89 15.96
C ALA A 236 -3.43 -13.01 14.85
N GLY A 237 -2.93 -11.81 15.14
CA GLY A 237 -2.36 -10.88 14.17
C GLY A 237 -0.85 -10.66 14.37
N GLY A 238 -0.15 -10.22 13.31
CA GLY A 238 1.23 -9.73 13.42
C GLY A 238 1.29 -8.36 14.10
N PRO A 239 2.49 -7.90 14.52
CA PRO A 239 2.67 -6.58 15.09
C PRO A 239 2.35 -5.50 14.04
N VAL A 240 1.69 -4.44 14.49
CA VAL A 240 1.41 -3.25 13.66
C VAL A 240 2.31 -2.10 14.11
N THR A 241 3.05 -1.52 13.18
CA THR A 241 3.92 -0.37 13.39
C THR A 241 3.40 0.82 12.58
N TYR A 242 3.44 2.02 13.14
CA TYR A 242 3.10 3.26 12.45
C TYR A 242 4.29 4.21 12.44
N VAL A 243 4.61 4.73 11.25
CA VAL A 243 5.61 5.79 11.06
C VAL A 243 4.98 6.91 10.25
N GLU A 244 5.17 8.15 10.67
CA GLU A 244 4.73 9.33 9.94
C GLU A 244 5.94 10.12 9.45
N ILE A 245 5.94 10.44 8.15
CA ILE A 245 7.01 11.22 7.53
C ILE A 245 6.55 12.68 7.45
N PRO A 246 7.32 13.61 8.07
CA PRO A 246 6.97 15.02 8.09
C PRO A 246 7.18 15.70 6.75
N GLU A 247 6.49 16.84 6.53
CA GLU A 247 6.60 17.69 5.34
C GLU A 247 6.38 16.94 4.03
N THR A 248 5.41 16.00 4.04
CA THR A 248 5.01 15.17 2.88
C THR A 248 3.51 15.14 2.70
N GLY A 249 3.08 15.05 1.45
CA GLY A 249 1.71 14.81 1.04
C GLY A 249 1.46 13.35 0.65
N HIS A 250 0.42 13.14 -0.15
CA HIS A 250 0.00 11.80 -0.58
C HIS A 250 1.05 11.04 -1.40
N MET A 251 1.89 11.75 -2.18
CA MET A 251 2.89 11.13 -3.06
C MET A 251 4.22 10.82 -2.36
N LEU A 252 4.15 10.25 -1.17
CA LEU A 252 5.27 9.90 -0.31
C LEU A 252 6.44 9.19 -1.04
N PRO A 253 6.22 8.23 -1.97
CA PRO A 253 7.30 7.61 -2.73
C PRO A 253 8.11 8.58 -3.61
N VAL A 254 7.53 9.73 -3.96
CA VAL A 254 8.16 10.78 -4.77
C VAL A 254 8.71 11.90 -3.90
N GLU A 255 8.04 12.20 -2.80
CA GLU A 255 8.35 13.35 -1.94
C GLU A 255 9.48 13.07 -0.95
N ALA A 256 9.51 11.87 -0.37
CA ALA A 256 10.48 11.46 0.65
C ALA A 256 10.94 10.01 0.43
N PRO A 257 11.56 9.70 -0.73
CA PRO A 257 11.94 8.32 -1.06
C PRO A 257 13.00 7.73 -0.14
N ASP A 258 13.93 8.54 0.36
CA ASP A 258 15.01 8.09 1.25
C ASP A 258 14.47 7.79 2.66
N GLU A 259 13.60 8.65 3.19
CA GLU A 259 12.93 8.47 4.48
C GLU A 259 11.99 7.26 4.44
N LEU A 260 11.27 7.08 3.34
CA LEU A 260 10.41 5.91 3.15
C LEU A 260 11.23 4.61 3.09
N ALA A 261 12.34 4.61 2.34
CA ALA A 261 13.24 3.46 2.30
C ALA A 261 13.82 3.17 3.68
N GLY A 262 14.24 4.20 4.42
CA GLY A 262 14.73 4.10 5.79
C GLY A 262 13.71 3.46 6.72
N ALA A 263 12.46 3.95 6.71
CA ALA A 263 11.37 3.39 7.53
C ALA A 263 11.10 1.90 7.23
N ILE A 264 11.14 1.50 5.96
CA ILE A 264 10.98 0.09 5.57
C ILE A 264 12.15 -0.75 6.09
N VAL A 265 13.39 -0.27 5.94
CA VAL A 265 14.59 -0.98 6.37
C VAL A 265 14.64 -1.15 7.90
N ASP A 266 14.36 -0.09 8.64
CA ASP A 266 14.34 -0.10 10.10
C ASP A 266 13.30 -1.11 10.61
N TRP A 267 12.10 -1.09 10.04
CA TRP A 267 11.06 -2.05 10.36
C TRP A 267 11.46 -3.50 10.05
N LEU A 268 12.10 -3.77 8.91
CA LEU A 268 12.61 -5.10 8.58
C LEU A 268 13.68 -5.58 9.56
N HIS A 269 14.54 -4.67 10.06
CA HIS A 269 15.53 -4.98 11.08
C HIS A 269 14.89 -5.33 12.43
N GLU A 270 13.85 -4.58 12.84
CA GLU A 270 13.09 -4.88 14.06
C GLU A 270 12.43 -6.28 14.03
N LEU A 271 11.95 -6.71 12.86
CA LEU A 271 11.38 -8.05 12.69
C LEU A 271 12.42 -9.17 12.73
N SER A 272 13.70 -8.84 12.52
CA SER A 272 14.79 -9.82 12.44
C SER A 272 15.53 -10.03 13.74
N GLY A 273 15.34 -9.16 14.75
CA GLY A 273 15.98 -9.18 16.07
C GLY A 273 15.15 -9.90 17.11
#